data_862e7fb9761ae5b630ab08bbf7b52766
#
_entry.id   862e7fb9761ae5b630ab08bbf7b52766
#
_cell.length_a   1.000
_cell.length_b   1.000
_cell.length_c   1.000
_cell.angle_alpha   90.00
_cell.angle_beta   90.00
_cell.angle_gamma   90.00
#
_symmetry.space_group_name_H-M   'P 1'
#
loop_
_entity.id
_entity.type
_entity.pdbx_description
1 polymer ?
#
loop_
_entity_poly.entity_id
_entity_poly.type
_entity_poly.pdbx_seq_one_letter_code
_entity_poly.pdbx_strand_id
1 'polypeptide(L)'
;MQQMSKIMRMSLEEMSELSFAARARAEISNTCAVFAESEVISNVHRVPPTPMPDIVAGIYASMVSRVMAMCKRIGVEQGVAVVGGVAMNKGFINILEQELGCKVFVPEQPQIVAALGAAMIAKENVDKGATA
;
A
#
# COMPACT_ATOMS: atom_id res chain seq x y z
N MET A 1 -5.18 -4.80 3.10
CA MET A 1 -4.24 -4.92 4.24
C MET A 1 -4.89 -5.49 5.49
N GLN A 2 -5.89 -4.86 6.09
CA GLN A 2 -6.53 -5.32 7.34
C GLN A 2 -7.01 -6.78 7.29
N GLN A 3 -7.57 -7.26 6.18
CA GLN A 3 -7.96 -8.67 6.04
C GLN A 3 -6.75 -9.59 6.12
N MET A 4 -5.65 -9.27 5.45
CA MET A 4 -4.41 -10.07 5.48
C MET A 4 -3.77 -10.07 6.87
N SER A 5 -3.81 -8.94 7.60
CA SER A 5 -3.31 -8.88 8.97
C SER A 5 -4.09 -9.81 9.91
N LYS A 6 -5.41 -9.91 9.74
CA LYS A 6 -6.24 -10.85 10.51
C LYS A 6 -5.90 -12.31 10.21
N ILE A 7 -5.71 -12.66 8.91
CA ILE A 7 -5.36 -14.02 8.49
C ILE A 7 -4.00 -14.42 9.06
N MET A 8 -3.04 -13.52 8.98
CA MET A 8 -1.70 -13.75 9.49
C MET A 8 -1.58 -13.59 11.02
N ARG A 9 -2.64 -13.14 11.68
CA ARG A 9 -2.68 -12.86 13.13
C ARG A 9 -1.59 -11.90 13.58
N MET A 10 -1.36 -10.86 12.76
CA MET A 10 -0.35 -9.82 12.96
C MET A 10 -0.99 -8.45 12.86
N SER A 11 -0.45 -7.46 13.56
CA SER A 11 -0.81 -6.06 13.35
C SER A 11 -0.25 -5.55 12.00
N LEU A 12 -0.74 -4.39 11.54
CA LEU A 12 -0.20 -3.77 10.32
C LEU A 12 1.23 -3.29 10.51
N GLU A 13 1.59 -2.91 11.72
CA GLU A 13 2.93 -2.49 12.14
C GLU A 13 3.89 -3.68 12.09
N GLU A 14 3.53 -4.80 12.71
CA GLU A 14 4.32 -6.05 12.69
C GLU A 14 4.54 -6.54 11.25
N MET A 15 3.50 -6.51 10.41
CA MET A 15 3.64 -6.83 8.99
C MET A 15 4.60 -5.87 8.29
N SER A 16 4.51 -4.57 8.58
CA SER A 16 5.41 -3.57 8.00
C SER A 16 6.87 -3.85 8.34
N GLU A 17 7.17 -4.10 9.61
CA GLU A 17 8.52 -4.40 10.08
C GLU A 17 9.04 -5.71 9.49
N LEU A 18 8.20 -6.75 9.51
CA LEU A 18 8.56 -8.06 9.00
C LEU A 18 8.93 -8.04 7.52
N SER A 19 8.27 -7.20 6.72
CA SER A 19 8.53 -7.08 5.28
C SER A 19 9.95 -6.67 4.92
N PHE A 20 10.65 -5.97 5.81
CA PHE A 20 12.06 -5.57 5.59
C PHE A 20 13.05 -6.73 5.73
N ALA A 21 12.65 -7.82 6.38
CA ALA A 21 13.45 -9.04 6.50
C ALA A 21 13.25 -10.01 5.31
N ALA A 22 12.41 -9.67 4.35
CA ALA A 22 12.14 -10.50 3.18
C ALA A 22 13.39 -10.64 2.28
N ARG A 23 13.65 -11.85 1.83
CA ARG A 23 14.71 -12.19 0.86
C ARG A 23 14.17 -12.42 -0.54
N ALA A 24 12.88 -12.71 -0.62
CA ALA A 24 12.13 -12.91 -1.85
C ALA A 24 10.72 -12.32 -1.68
N ARG A 25 9.89 -12.41 -2.71
CA ARG A 25 8.47 -12.07 -2.65
C ARG A 25 7.66 -13.30 -3.05
N ALA A 26 6.78 -13.77 -2.16
CA ALA A 26 5.85 -14.82 -2.53
C ALA A 26 4.93 -14.33 -3.66
N GLU A 27 4.63 -15.21 -4.59
CA GLU A 27 3.65 -14.92 -5.64
C GLU A 27 2.26 -14.89 -5.02
N ILE A 28 1.66 -13.71 -4.98
CA ILE A 28 0.30 -13.47 -4.49
C ILE A 28 -0.47 -12.74 -5.59
N SER A 29 -1.62 -13.29 -5.96
CA SER A 29 -2.50 -12.71 -6.99
C SER A 29 -2.97 -11.32 -6.61
N ASN A 30 -3.01 -10.42 -7.58
CA ASN A 30 -3.59 -9.08 -7.44
C ASN A 30 -5.00 -8.97 -8.00
N THR A 31 -5.56 -10.05 -8.54
CA THR A 31 -6.84 -10.04 -9.25
C THR A 31 -8.02 -10.00 -8.28
N CYS A 32 -8.01 -10.83 -7.24
CA CYS A 32 -9.10 -10.98 -6.29
C CYS A 32 -8.57 -11.17 -4.87
N ALA A 33 -9.17 -10.47 -3.90
CA ALA A 33 -8.79 -10.58 -2.49
C ALA A 33 -8.99 -11.99 -1.93
N VAL A 34 -10.01 -12.72 -2.39
CA VAL A 34 -10.28 -14.10 -1.95
C VAL A 34 -9.21 -15.07 -2.44
N PHE A 35 -8.79 -14.94 -3.70
CA PHE A 35 -7.68 -15.75 -4.22
C PHE A 35 -6.37 -15.43 -3.50
N ALA A 36 -6.08 -14.14 -3.28
CA ALA A 36 -4.90 -13.73 -2.52
C ALA A 36 -4.89 -14.33 -1.10
N GLU A 37 -6.06 -14.39 -0.43
CA GLU A 37 -6.22 -15.03 0.88
C GLU A 37 -5.88 -16.52 0.82
N SER A 38 -6.44 -17.25 -0.14
CA SER A 38 -6.17 -18.68 -0.34
C SER A 38 -4.68 -18.94 -0.63
N GLU A 39 -4.04 -18.08 -1.41
CA GLU A 39 -2.61 -18.19 -1.74
C GLU A 39 -1.73 -17.90 -0.52
N VAL A 40 -2.09 -16.93 0.33
CA VAL A 40 -1.40 -16.67 1.60
C VAL A 40 -1.47 -17.92 2.49
N ILE A 41 -2.67 -18.49 2.68
CA ILE A 41 -2.87 -19.71 3.47
C ILE A 41 -2.05 -20.87 2.89
N SER A 42 -2.05 -21.04 1.57
CA SER A 42 -1.27 -22.07 0.88
C SER A 42 0.22 -21.91 1.13
N ASN A 43 0.75 -20.68 1.06
CA ASN A 43 2.16 -20.41 1.30
C ASN A 43 2.58 -20.68 2.76
N VAL A 44 1.69 -20.43 3.72
CA VAL A 44 1.93 -20.72 5.15
C VAL A 44 2.01 -22.23 5.40
N HIS A 45 1.14 -23.02 4.75
CA HIS A 45 1.04 -24.48 4.93
C HIS A 45 1.87 -25.32 3.95
N ARG A 46 2.57 -24.68 3.06
CA ARG A 46 3.44 -25.34 2.09
C ARG A 46 4.58 -26.12 2.80
N VAL A 47 5.11 -27.15 2.15
CA VAL A 47 6.27 -27.93 2.65
C VAL A 47 7.42 -27.83 1.64
N PRO A 48 8.56 -27.22 2.01
CA PRO A 48 8.78 -26.39 3.20
C PRO A 48 7.92 -25.10 3.18
N PRO A 49 7.55 -24.53 4.34
CA PRO A 49 6.73 -23.33 4.38
C PRO A 49 7.48 -22.13 3.78
N THR A 50 6.76 -21.27 3.09
CA THR A 50 7.32 -19.99 2.62
C THR A 50 7.63 -19.11 3.84
N PRO A 51 8.82 -18.48 3.92
CA PRO A 51 9.15 -17.58 5.02
C PRO A 51 8.11 -16.46 5.18
N MET A 52 7.69 -16.18 6.40
CA MET A 52 6.67 -15.17 6.69
C MET A 52 7.02 -13.78 6.14
N PRO A 53 8.30 -13.29 6.23
CA PRO A 53 8.68 -12.05 5.59
C PRO A 53 8.40 -12.02 4.08
N ASP A 54 8.67 -13.12 3.38
CA ASP A 54 8.49 -13.23 1.94
C ASP A 54 7.01 -13.24 1.55
N ILE A 55 6.14 -13.84 2.39
CA ILE A 55 4.69 -13.79 2.23
C ILE A 55 4.19 -12.36 2.39
N VAL A 56 4.63 -11.64 3.43
CA VAL A 56 4.23 -10.23 3.65
C VAL A 56 4.70 -9.34 2.51
N ALA A 57 5.93 -9.51 2.06
CA ALA A 57 6.45 -8.77 0.91
C ALA A 57 5.65 -9.07 -0.38
N GLY A 58 5.23 -10.32 -0.57
CA GLY A 58 4.34 -10.74 -1.67
C GLY A 58 2.97 -10.07 -1.61
N ILE A 59 2.37 -9.98 -0.41
CA ILE A 59 1.10 -9.27 -0.20
C ILE A 59 1.24 -7.79 -0.60
N TYR A 60 2.29 -7.12 -0.15
CA TYR A 60 2.52 -5.72 -0.51
C TYR A 60 2.80 -5.54 -2.00
N ALA A 61 3.62 -6.43 -2.59
CA ALA A 61 3.91 -6.41 -4.01
C ALA A 61 2.65 -6.57 -4.87
N SER A 62 1.72 -7.46 -4.48
CA SER A 62 0.45 -7.64 -5.18
C SER A 62 -0.41 -6.37 -5.16
N MET A 63 -0.45 -5.66 -4.03
CA MET A 63 -1.17 -4.40 -3.90
C MET A 63 -0.50 -3.29 -4.72
N VAL A 64 0.82 -3.16 -4.63
CA VAL A 64 1.61 -2.19 -5.39
C VAL A 64 1.45 -2.43 -6.88
N SER A 65 1.45 -3.67 -7.35
CA SER A 65 1.24 -4.03 -8.76
C SER A 65 -0.08 -3.45 -9.32
N ARG A 66 -1.16 -3.45 -8.52
CA ARG A 66 -2.44 -2.80 -8.93
C ARG A 66 -2.30 -1.30 -9.07
N VAL A 67 -1.63 -0.65 -8.11
CA VAL A 67 -1.36 0.79 -8.16
C VAL A 67 -0.51 1.13 -9.38
N MET A 68 0.56 0.37 -9.61
CA MET A 68 1.45 0.55 -10.76
C MET A 68 0.72 0.36 -12.10
N ALA A 69 -0.22 -0.58 -12.19
CA ALA A 69 -1.03 -0.76 -13.39
C ALA A 69 -1.91 0.47 -13.71
N MET A 70 -2.40 1.17 -12.69
CA MET A 70 -3.11 2.44 -12.85
C MET A 70 -2.16 3.58 -13.22
N CYS A 71 -1.04 3.69 -12.52
CA CYS A 71 -0.01 4.70 -12.78
C CYS A 71 0.53 4.64 -14.21
N LYS A 72 0.78 3.44 -14.74
CA LYS A 72 1.26 3.25 -16.11
C LYS A 72 0.33 3.80 -17.20
N ARG A 73 -0.98 3.91 -16.90
CA ARG A 73 -1.97 4.44 -17.86
C ARG A 73 -1.89 5.96 -18.02
N ILE A 74 -1.48 6.65 -16.96
CA ILE A 74 -1.44 8.12 -16.92
C ILE A 74 -0.03 8.68 -17.03
N GLY A 75 0.98 7.82 -16.90
CA GLY A 75 2.36 8.20 -16.71
C GLY A 75 2.65 8.59 -15.25
N VAL A 76 3.91 8.47 -14.86
CA VAL A 76 4.39 8.92 -13.55
C VAL A 76 5.58 9.82 -13.77
N GLU A 77 5.47 11.04 -13.30
CA GLU A 77 6.57 12.02 -13.28
C GLU A 77 7.23 12.00 -11.89
N GLN A 78 8.39 12.64 -11.78
CA GLN A 78 9.07 12.79 -10.48
C GLN A 78 8.25 13.68 -9.54
N GLY A 79 8.42 13.47 -8.23
CA GLY A 79 7.68 14.22 -7.22
C GLY A 79 6.38 13.53 -6.79
N VAL A 80 6.36 12.20 -6.75
CA VAL A 80 5.22 11.41 -6.29
C VAL A 80 5.00 11.60 -4.79
N ALA A 81 3.76 11.95 -4.41
CA ALA A 81 3.32 11.97 -3.01
C ALA A 81 2.32 10.84 -2.75
N VAL A 82 2.43 10.21 -1.59
CA VAL A 82 1.50 9.16 -1.14
C VAL A 82 0.76 9.63 0.11
N VAL A 83 -0.57 9.59 0.05
CA VAL A 83 -1.44 10.05 1.13
C VAL A 83 -2.45 8.97 1.51
N GLY A 84 -3.15 9.18 2.63
CA GLY A 84 -4.10 8.21 3.17
C GLY A 84 -3.49 7.24 4.17
N GLY A 85 -4.31 6.36 4.75
CA GLY A 85 -3.90 5.45 5.82
C GLY A 85 -2.83 4.44 5.40
N VAL A 86 -2.80 4.02 4.14
CA VAL A 86 -1.80 3.07 3.62
C VAL A 86 -0.40 3.69 3.59
N ALA A 87 -0.30 5.01 3.42
CA ALA A 87 0.97 5.73 3.44
C ALA A 87 1.72 5.63 4.78
N MET A 88 1.03 5.29 5.87
CA MET A 88 1.65 5.04 7.18
C MET A 88 2.41 3.71 7.25
N ASN A 89 2.15 2.78 6.34
CA ASN A 89 2.81 1.49 6.33
C ASN A 89 4.15 1.56 5.58
N LYS A 90 5.24 1.62 6.32
CA LYS A 90 6.60 1.78 5.78
C LYS A 90 7.00 0.63 4.85
N GLY A 91 6.57 -0.61 5.15
CA GLY A 91 6.85 -1.77 4.30
C GLY A 91 6.19 -1.65 2.93
N PHE A 92 4.92 -1.20 2.89
CA PHE A 92 4.23 -0.92 1.63
C PHE A 92 4.92 0.20 0.84
N ILE A 93 5.28 1.31 1.50
CA ILE A 93 5.99 2.43 0.87
C ILE A 93 7.33 1.98 0.29
N ASN A 94 8.10 1.18 1.03
CA ASN A 94 9.38 0.66 0.54
C ASN A 94 9.23 -0.14 -0.75
N ILE A 95 8.22 -1.02 -0.84
CA ILE A 95 7.98 -1.81 -2.06
C ILE A 95 7.46 -0.92 -3.19
N LEU A 96 6.64 0.08 -2.89
CA LEU A 96 6.17 1.04 -3.88
C LEU A 96 7.32 1.86 -4.48
N GLU A 97 8.25 2.34 -3.66
CA GLU A 97 9.45 3.05 -4.11
C GLU A 97 10.33 2.18 -5.01
N GLN A 98 10.51 0.90 -4.66
CA GLN A 98 11.26 -0.05 -5.49
C GLN A 98 10.62 -0.22 -6.87
N GLU A 99 9.30 -0.32 -6.95
CA GLU A 99 8.58 -0.48 -8.22
C GLU A 99 8.51 0.82 -9.04
N LEU A 100 8.46 1.97 -8.38
CA LEU A 100 8.51 3.29 -9.03
C LEU A 100 9.92 3.66 -9.51
N GLY A 101 10.96 3.11 -8.88
CA GLY A 101 12.35 3.50 -9.11
C GLY A 101 12.71 4.87 -8.56
N CYS A 102 11.88 5.46 -7.70
CA CYS A 102 12.11 6.76 -7.06
C CYS A 102 11.53 6.81 -5.65
N LYS A 103 12.03 7.77 -4.86
CA LYS A 103 11.48 8.04 -3.53
C LYS A 103 10.14 8.75 -3.64
N VAL A 104 9.25 8.44 -2.69
CA VAL A 104 7.95 9.11 -2.56
C VAL A 104 7.95 10.02 -1.33
N PHE A 105 7.22 11.12 -1.45
CA PHE A 105 6.94 12.00 -0.31
C PHE A 105 5.72 11.49 0.46
N VAL A 106 5.88 11.26 1.75
CA VAL A 106 4.79 10.94 2.66
C VAL A 106 4.66 12.10 3.64
N PRO A 107 3.53 12.85 3.65
CA PRO A 107 3.30 13.92 4.62
C PRO A 107 3.31 13.40 6.06
N GLU A 108 3.58 14.27 7.01
CA GLU A 108 3.57 13.94 8.44
C GLU A 108 2.24 13.35 8.91
N GLN A 109 1.14 13.85 8.39
CA GLN A 109 -0.23 13.38 8.70
C GLN A 109 -0.94 12.95 7.40
N PRO A 110 -0.56 11.83 6.79
CA PRO A 110 -1.04 11.48 5.45
C PRO A 110 -2.54 11.18 5.39
N GLN A 111 -3.17 10.83 6.52
CA GLN A 111 -4.59 10.46 6.59
C GLN A 111 -5.53 11.66 6.42
N ILE A 112 -5.11 12.88 6.82
CA ILE A 112 -5.98 14.06 6.81
C ILE A 112 -5.80 14.93 5.58
N VAL A 113 -4.83 14.64 4.72
CA VAL A 113 -4.50 15.50 3.55
C VAL A 113 -5.71 15.74 2.65
N ALA A 114 -6.50 14.70 2.37
CA ALA A 114 -7.70 14.84 1.55
C ALA A 114 -8.76 15.73 2.21
N ALA A 115 -8.97 15.59 3.53
CA ALA A 115 -9.91 16.42 4.28
C ALA A 115 -9.44 17.89 4.33
N LEU A 116 -8.15 18.11 4.54
CA LEU A 116 -7.56 19.45 4.51
C LEU A 116 -7.72 20.10 3.13
N GLY A 117 -7.42 19.37 2.06
CA GLY A 117 -7.61 19.87 0.69
C GLY A 117 -9.06 20.22 0.40
N ALA A 118 -10.00 19.38 0.79
CA ALA A 118 -11.44 19.67 0.66
C ALA A 118 -11.86 20.93 1.42
N ALA A 119 -11.39 21.11 2.65
CA ALA A 119 -11.66 22.30 3.45
C ALA A 119 -11.09 23.57 2.80
N MET A 120 -9.88 23.50 2.25
CA MET A 120 -9.27 24.64 1.54
C MET A 120 -10.07 25.03 0.29
N ILE A 121 -10.49 24.06 -0.52
CA ILE A 121 -11.31 24.29 -1.72
C ILE A 121 -12.67 24.89 -1.32
N ALA A 122 -13.31 24.37 -0.26
CA ALA A 122 -14.58 24.89 0.23
C ALA A 122 -14.43 26.36 0.66
N LYS A 123 -13.38 26.69 1.41
CA LYS A 123 -13.08 28.08 1.82
C LYS A 123 -12.89 28.99 0.59
N GLU A 124 -12.07 28.58 -0.37
CA GLU A 124 -11.84 29.36 -1.60
C GLU A 124 -13.13 29.63 -2.38
N ASN A 125 -14.03 28.64 -2.44
CA ASN A 125 -15.32 28.81 -3.11
C ASN A 125 -16.22 29.81 -2.40
N VAL A 126 -16.26 29.79 -1.06
CA VAL A 126 -17.01 30.78 -0.27
C VAL A 126 -16.42 32.17 -0.48
N ASP A 127 -15.10 32.32 -0.40
CA ASP A 127 -14.41 33.61 -0.57
C ASP A 127 -14.62 34.18 -2.01
N LYS A 128 -14.81 33.33 -3.02
CA LYS A 128 -15.15 33.71 -4.39
C LYS A 128 -16.64 33.95 -4.64
N GLY A 129 -17.49 33.85 -3.59
CA GLY A 129 -18.94 34.08 -3.67
C GLY A 129 -19.72 32.95 -4.38
N ALA A 130 -19.13 31.76 -4.53
CA ALA A 130 -19.84 30.57 -4.99
C ALA A 130 -20.75 30.07 -3.85
N THR A 131 -22.02 30.47 -3.87
CA THR A 131 -23.06 29.84 -3.04
C THR A 131 -23.34 28.44 -3.58
N ALA A 132 -23.43 27.46 -2.68
CA ALA A 132 -23.82 26.09 -2.98
C ALA A 132 -25.26 26.02 -3.51
#